data_6768b247dfa96ab5e525e6167c54f92d
#
_entry.id   6768b247dfa96ab5e525e6167c54f92d
#
_cell.length_a   1.000
_cell.length_b   1.000
_cell.length_c   1.000
_cell.angle_alpha   90.00
_cell.angle_beta   90.00
_cell.angle_gamma   90.00
#
_symmetry.space_group_name_H-M   'P 1'
#
loop_
_entity.id
_entity.type
_entity.pdbx_description
1 polymer ?
#
loop_
_entity_poly.entity_id
_entity_poly.type
_entity_poly.pdbx_seq_one_letter_code
_entity_poly.pdbx_strand_id
1 'polypeptide(L)'
;FQNYALYPHMTVFGNMAFGLKLRKVPKEEIKRRVEEAARILDISHLLDRKPKALSGGQRQRVALGRAIVRDPKVFLLDEPLSNLDAKLRAQMRTELSKIHIKLETTFIYVTHDQTEAMTMADRIVVMKDGYIQQVDTPQHLYDIPCNAFVAGFIGSPQMNFIDAVLRKEGDTFYAEFGSEDTKTRKGVKYRIKLPASKNNKDCLVPYEDKPVIMGIRPEHIHDEEMYTSTMTDGLIKAKVEVTELMGAETYLYLNCEGNNFTARVDPSTLAKSGDEITVALDTNKIHIFDKETEKTITN
;
A
#
# COMPACT_ATOMS: atom_id res chain seq x y z
N PHE A 1 12.10 18.16 6.12
CA PHE A 1 12.40 18.60 7.52
C PHE A 1 11.11 18.50 8.33
N GLN A 2 11.12 17.77 9.45
CA GLN A 2 9.96 17.51 10.32
C GLN A 2 9.22 18.78 10.82
N ASN A 3 9.85 19.95 10.86
CA ASN A 3 9.27 21.22 11.34
C ASN A 3 9.14 22.28 10.23
N TYR A 4 9.04 21.87 8.95
CA TYR A 4 8.97 22.77 7.79
C TYR A 4 10.09 23.82 7.69
N ALA A 5 10.99 23.89 8.68
CA ALA A 5 12.14 24.80 8.80
C ALA A 5 11.80 26.26 8.41
N LEU A 6 10.62 26.75 8.81
CA LEU A 6 10.25 28.15 8.59
C LEU A 6 10.96 29.07 9.57
N TYR A 7 11.41 30.21 9.09
CA TYR A 7 11.98 31.27 9.92
C TYR A 7 10.88 31.96 10.72
N PRO A 8 10.81 31.80 12.06
CA PRO A 8 9.65 32.23 12.83
C PRO A 8 9.51 33.76 12.94
N HIS A 9 10.59 34.50 12.76
CA HIS A 9 10.63 35.96 12.80
C HIS A 9 10.23 36.61 11.48
N MET A 10 10.29 35.88 10.37
CA MET A 10 9.92 36.37 9.03
C MET A 10 8.43 36.15 8.74
N THR A 11 7.86 37.01 7.89
CA THR A 11 6.54 36.79 7.29
C THR A 11 6.56 35.60 6.33
N VAL A 12 5.39 35.16 5.86
CA VAL A 12 5.27 34.16 4.78
C VAL A 12 6.02 34.62 3.53
N PHE A 13 5.80 35.86 3.10
CA PHE A 13 6.54 36.45 1.98
C PHE A 13 8.06 36.40 2.24
N GLY A 14 8.51 36.81 3.44
CA GLY A 14 9.92 36.77 3.81
C GLY A 14 10.52 35.38 3.76
N ASN A 15 9.80 34.38 4.24
CA ASN A 15 10.21 32.97 4.19
C ASN A 15 10.36 32.49 2.74
N MET A 16 9.39 32.75 1.88
CA MET A 16 9.44 32.35 0.46
C MET A 16 10.56 33.09 -0.29
N ALA A 17 10.69 34.38 -0.07
CA ALA A 17 11.69 35.24 -0.73
C ALA A 17 13.13 34.96 -0.30
N PHE A 18 13.37 34.35 0.86
CA PHE A 18 14.69 34.28 1.50
C PHE A 18 15.78 33.72 0.58
N GLY A 19 15.53 32.57 -0.06
CA GLY A 19 16.50 31.93 -0.95
C GLY A 19 16.82 32.75 -2.20
N LEU A 20 15.85 33.49 -2.72
CA LEU A 20 16.05 34.39 -3.87
C LEU A 20 16.85 35.63 -3.50
N LYS A 21 16.60 36.19 -2.28
CA LYS A 21 17.39 37.32 -1.75
C LYS A 21 18.86 36.94 -1.60
N LEU A 22 19.18 35.77 -1.08
CA LEU A 22 20.55 35.28 -0.96
C LEU A 22 21.25 35.15 -2.33
N ARG A 23 20.49 34.81 -3.37
CA ARG A 23 21.00 34.75 -4.75
C ARG A 23 21.03 36.11 -5.44
N LYS A 24 20.73 37.20 -4.73
CA LYS A 24 20.72 38.58 -5.23
C LYS A 24 19.78 38.77 -6.45
N VAL A 25 18.67 38.05 -6.51
CA VAL A 25 17.65 38.23 -7.52
C VAL A 25 17.01 39.61 -7.40
N PRO A 26 16.68 40.32 -8.49
CA PRO A 26 16.04 41.64 -8.45
C PRO A 26 14.71 41.61 -7.66
N LYS A 27 14.40 42.69 -6.92
CA LYS A 27 13.25 42.80 -6.02
C LYS A 27 11.91 42.52 -6.75
N GLU A 28 11.75 43.07 -7.95
CA GLU A 28 10.53 42.91 -8.73
C GLU A 28 10.33 41.44 -9.15
N GLU A 29 11.40 40.78 -9.51
CA GLU A 29 11.35 39.34 -9.87
C GLU A 29 11.06 38.46 -8.65
N ILE A 30 11.63 38.80 -7.46
CA ILE A 30 11.29 38.13 -6.19
C ILE A 30 9.81 38.26 -5.91
N LYS A 31 9.25 39.48 -6.02
CA LYS A 31 7.82 39.73 -5.81
C LYS A 31 6.97 38.91 -6.73
N ARG A 32 7.25 38.94 -8.02
CA ARG A 32 6.53 38.19 -9.06
C ARG A 32 6.50 36.68 -8.75
N ARG A 33 7.67 36.07 -8.48
CA ARG A 33 7.78 34.63 -8.20
C ARG A 33 7.07 34.25 -6.91
N VAL A 34 7.17 35.05 -5.85
CA VAL A 34 6.51 34.79 -4.57
C VAL A 34 4.98 34.87 -4.72
N GLU A 35 4.47 35.90 -5.40
CA GLU A 35 3.01 36.07 -5.63
C GLU A 35 2.46 34.94 -6.51
N GLU A 36 3.21 34.51 -7.53
CA GLU A 36 2.82 33.39 -8.39
C GLU A 36 2.77 32.07 -7.61
N ALA A 37 3.82 31.75 -6.84
CA ALA A 37 3.85 30.56 -6.00
C ALA A 37 2.76 30.59 -4.91
N ALA A 38 2.50 31.76 -4.33
CA ALA A 38 1.43 31.93 -3.34
C ALA A 38 0.04 31.70 -3.94
N ARG A 39 -0.18 32.08 -5.20
CA ARG A 39 -1.42 31.82 -5.94
C ARG A 39 -1.60 30.34 -6.24
N ILE A 40 -0.52 29.65 -6.66
CA ILE A 40 -0.55 28.19 -6.90
C ILE A 40 -0.97 27.46 -5.63
N LEU A 41 -0.45 27.90 -4.46
CA LEU A 41 -0.64 27.27 -3.16
C LEU A 41 -1.87 27.76 -2.39
N ASP A 42 -2.62 28.73 -2.95
CA ASP A 42 -3.77 29.37 -2.28
C ASP A 42 -3.41 29.98 -0.90
N ILE A 43 -2.26 30.66 -0.81
CA ILE A 43 -1.80 31.33 0.42
C ILE A 43 -1.51 32.83 0.21
N SER A 44 -1.98 33.44 -0.87
CA SER A 44 -1.76 34.86 -1.16
C SER A 44 -2.23 35.75 -0.02
N HIS A 45 -3.36 35.42 0.62
CA HIS A 45 -3.93 36.15 1.76
C HIS A 45 -3.17 36.00 3.07
N LEU A 46 -2.11 35.18 3.09
CA LEU A 46 -1.26 34.89 4.25
C LEU A 46 0.12 35.53 4.17
N LEU A 47 0.49 36.18 3.06
CA LEU A 47 1.85 36.64 2.77
C LEU A 47 2.45 37.53 3.87
N ASP A 48 1.63 38.34 4.55
CA ASP A 48 2.05 39.23 5.62
C ASP A 48 2.04 38.59 7.01
N ARG A 49 1.49 37.37 7.14
CA ARG A 49 1.45 36.67 8.44
C ARG A 49 2.79 36.03 8.79
N LYS A 50 3.01 35.81 10.10
CA LYS A 50 4.15 35.03 10.60
C LYS A 50 3.77 33.57 10.83
N PRO A 51 4.73 32.63 10.83
CA PRO A 51 4.47 31.19 10.98
C PRO A 51 3.63 30.80 12.19
N LYS A 52 3.76 31.52 13.32
CA LYS A 52 2.97 31.22 14.53
C LYS A 52 1.46 31.45 14.36
N ALA A 53 1.07 32.28 13.40
CA ALA A 53 -0.34 32.58 13.08
C ALA A 53 -0.93 31.67 11.99
N LEU A 54 -0.27 30.55 11.66
CA LEU A 54 -0.64 29.64 10.61
C LEU A 54 -1.02 28.26 11.19
N SER A 55 -1.99 27.58 10.54
CA SER A 55 -2.27 26.16 10.78
C SER A 55 -1.11 25.26 10.28
N GLY A 56 -1.11 23.98 10.67
CA GLY A 56 -0.11 23.00 10.21
C GLY A 56 -0.03 22.93 8.68
N GLY A 57 -1.17 22.75 7.99
CA GLY A 57 -1.22 22.72 6.53
C GLY A 57 -0.80 24.03 5.86
N GLN A 58 -1.11 25.20 6.47
CA GLN A 58 -0.64 26.48 5.95
C GLN A 58 0.89 26.60 6.07
N ARG A 59 1.48 26.18 7.18
CA ARG A 59 2.95 26.16 7.33
C ARG A 59 3.61 25.26 6.30
N GLN A 60 3.01 24.12 6.01
CA GLN A 60 3.50 23.19 4.98
C GLN A 60 3.45 23.82 3.59
N ARG A 61 2.33 24.47 3.21
CA ARG A 61 2.24 25.21 1.94
C ARG A 61 3.30 26.30 1.82
N VAL A 62 3.61 27.00 2.91
CA VAL A 62 4.70 28.00 2.91
C VAL A 62 6.06 27.33 2.68
N ALA A 63 6.32 26.17 3.29
CA ALA A 63 7.56 25.43 3.08
C ALA A 63 7.70 24.96 1.63
N LEU A 64 6.61 24.47 1.03
CA LEU A 64 6.55 24.11 -0.37
C LEU A 64 6.76 25.34 -1.28
N GLY A 65 6.16 26.49 -0.93
CA GLY A 65 6.36 27.76 -1.64
C GLY A 65 7.82 28.20 -1.66
N ARG A 66 8.57 27.98 -0.58
CA ARG A 66 10.02 28.23 -0.54
C ARG A 66 10.81 27.38 -1.55
N ALA A 67 10.31 26.19 -1.89
CA ALA A 67 10.90 25.35 -2.91
C ALA A 67 10.48 25.81 -4.32
N ILE A 68 9.19 26.08 -4.53
CA ILE A 68 8.61 26.46 -5.83
C ILE A 68 9.25 27.74 -6.38
N VAL A 69 9.44 28.77 -5.54
CA VAL A 69 10.02 30.07 -5.98
C VAL A 69 11.43 29.95 -6.57
N ARG A 70 12.12 28.82 -6.30
CA ARG A 70 13.45 28.53 -6.83
C ARG A 70 13.44 27.97 -8.24
N ASP A 71 12.25 27.61 -8.73
CA ASP A 71 12.04 26.98 -10.03
C ASP A 71 12.93 25.72 -10.18
N PRO A 72 12.77 24.72 -9.33
CA PRO A 72 13.61 23.54 -9.36
C PRO A 72 13.17 22.59 -10.47
N LYS A 73 14.12 21.87 -11.07
CA LYS A 73 13.81 20.76 -12.00
C LYS A 73 13.27 19.51 -11.31
N VAL A 74 13.57 19.34 -10.02
CA VAL A 74 13.16 18.20 -9.19
C VAL A 74 12.84 18.68 -7.79
N PHE A 75 11.70 18.23 -7.24
CA PHE A 75 11.34 18.40 -5.83
C PHE A 75 11.75 17.16 -5.05
N LEU A 76 12.40 17.37 -3.89
CA LEU A 76 12.73 16.32 -2.94
C LEU A 76 11.88 16.52 -1.69
N LEU A 77 10.92 15.63 -1.44
CA LEU A 77 9.99 15.66 -0.32
C LEU A 77 10.26 14.45 0.59
N ASP A 78 10.78 14.72 1.76
CA ASP A 78 11.13 13.71 2.75
C ASP A 78 10.07 13.71 3.86
N GLU A 79 9.21 12.71 3.85
CA GLU A 79 8.07 12.51 4.76
C GLU A 79 7.24 13.79 5.03
N PRO A 80 6.79 14.51 4.01
CA PRO A 80 6.23 15.84 4.22
C PRO A 80 4.90 15.86 4.99
N LEU A 81 4.18 14.73 5.09
CA LEU A 81 2.88 14.62 5.74
C LEU A 81 2.90 13.88 7.09
N SER A 82 4.05 13.34 7.52
CA SER A 82 4.17 12.47 8.70
C SER A 82 3.66 13.08 10.00
N ASN A 83 3.79 14.40 10.17
CA ASN A 83 3.41 15.11 11.40
C ASN A 83 1.97 15.69 11.38
N LEU A 84 1.14 15.29 10.44
CA LEU A 84 -0.24 15.74 10.32
C LEU A 84 -1.22 14.70 10.88
N ASP A 85 -2.33 15.19 11.47
CA ASP A 85 -3.46 14.32 11.79
C ASP A 85 -4.08 13.71 10.52
N ALA A 86 -4.83 12.62 10.67
CA ALA A 86 -5.36 11.85 9.54
C ALA A 86 -6.24 12.68 8.58
N LYS A 87 -7.07 13.58 9.12
CA LYS A 87 -7.96 14.44 8.31
C LYS A 87 -7.15 15.45 7.49
N LEU A 88 -6.20 16.12 8.13
CA LEU A 88 -5.35 17.10 7.46
C LEU A 88 -4.41 16.42 6.46
N ARG A 89 -3.89 15.23 6.79
CA ARG A 89 -3.07 14.42 5.88
C ARG A 89 -3.81 14.09 4.58
N ALA A 90 -5.07 13.62 4.68
CA ALA A 90 -5.89 13.33 3.50
C ALA A 90 -6.13 14.58 2.63
N GLN A 91 -6.41 15.73 3.24
CA GLN A 91 -6.55 17.00 2.52
C GLN A 91 -5.25 17.40 1.83
N MET A 92 -4.13 17.36 2.55
CA MET A 92 -2.83 17.77 2.02
C MET A 92 -2.31 16.85 0.92
N ARG A 93 -2.61 15.54 0.97
CA ARG A 93 -2.33 14.59 -0.10
C ARG A 93 -3.01 15.02 -1.42
N THR A 94 -4.30 15.32 -1.36
CA THR A 94 -5.05 15.83 -2.53
C THR A 94 -4.47 17.15 -3.06
N GLU A 95 -4.10 18.06 -2.16
CA GLU A 95 -3.49 19.35 -2.55
C GLU A 95 -2.10 19.18 -3.19
N LEU A 96 -1.26 18.28 -2.67
CA LEU A 96 0.05 17.99 -3.27
C LEU A 96 -0.09 17.38 -4.66
N SER A 97 -1.06 16.47 -4.86
CA SER A 97 -1.35 15.92 -6.20
C SER A 97 -1.76 17.01 -7.19
N LYS A 98 -2.63 17.95 -6.77
CA LYS A 98 -3.02 19.09 -7.63
C LYS A 98 -1.82 19.99 -7.97
N ILE A 99 -0.93 20.22 -7.00
CA ILE A 99 0.27 21.03 -7.17
C ILE A 99 1.23 20.34 -8.14
N HIS A 100 1.44 19.02 -7.99
CA HIS A 100 2.26 18.23 -8.89
C HIS A 100 1.79 18.36 -10.34
N ILE A 101 0.48 18.16 -10.58
CA ILE A 101 -0.12 18.31 -11.91
C ILE A 101 0.10 19.72 -12.48
N LYS A 102 -0.03 20.78 -11.63
CA LYS A 102 0.13 22.16 -12.07
C LYS A 102 1.57 22.54 -12.40
N LEU A 103 2.55 21.95 -11.70
CA LEU A 103 3.95 22.29 -11.84
C LEU A 103 4.63 21.49 -12.96
N GLU A 104 4.06 20.37 -13.40
CA GLU A 104 4.62 19.48 -14.44
C GLU A 104 6.10 19.14 -14.20
N THR A 105 6.49 19.01 -12.92
CA THR A 105 7.88 18.86 -12.48
C THR A 105 8.05 17.52 -11.77
N THR A 106 9.20 16.90 -11.86
CA THR A 106 9.50 15.64 -11.17
C THR A 106 9.52 15.82 -9.67
N PHE A 107 8.75 14.99 -8.94
CA PHE A 107 8.75 14.89 -7.49
C PHE A 107 9.39 13.56 -7.08
N ILE A 108 10.36 13.62 -6.17
CA ILE A 108 10.83 12.45 -5.42
C ILE A 108 10.25 12.58 -4.02
N TYR A 109 9.38 11.65 -3.67
CA TYR A 109 8.61 11.67 -2.44
C TYR A 109 8.95 10.45 -1.58
N VAL A 110 9.48 10.67 -0.40
CA VAL A 110 9.76 9.61 0.58
C VAL A 110 8.62 9.54 1.58
N THR A 111 8.07 8.36 1.80
CA THR A 111 7.02 8.12 2.79
C THR A 111 7.08 6.68 3.30
N HIS A 112 6.58 6.47 4.51
CA HIS A 112 6.26 5.14 5.06
C HIS A 112 4.76 4.84 5.00
N ASP A 113 3.93 5.79 4.53
CA ASP A 113 2.49 5.63 4.37
C ASP A 113 2.17 5.09 2.97
N GLN A 114 1.67 3.85 2.93
CA GLN A 114 1.32 3.19 1.66
C GLN A 114 0.21 3.92 0.91
N THR A 115 -0.75 4.51 1.62
CA THR A 115 -1.85 5.25 1.00
C THR A 115 -1.33 6.48 0.24
N GLU A 116 -0.32 7.17 0.81
CA GLU A 116 0.35 8.28 0.12
C GLU A 116 1.02 7.77 -1.16
N ALA A 117 1.84 6.73 -1.05
CA ALA A 117 2.55 6.16 -2.20
C ALA A 117 1.59 5.70 -3.30
N MET A 118 0.58 4.87 -2.94
CA MET A 118 -0.36 4.29 -3.90
C MET A 118 -1.27 5.30 -4.60
N THR A 119 -1.57 6.44 -3.94
CA THR A 119 -2.52 7.42 -4.49
C THR A 119 -1.88 8.60 -5.22
N MET A 120 -0.59 8.87 -4.98
CA MET A 120 0.08 10.06 -5.50
C MET A 120 1.15 9.77 -6.53
N ALA A 121 1.75 8.58 -6.51
CA ALA A 121 2.91 8.28 -7.32
C ALA A 121 2.53 7.73 -8.71
N ASP A 122 3.27 8.14 -9.75
CA ASP A 122 3.29 7.48 -11.06
C ASP A 122 4.08 6.17 -10.98
N ARG A 123 5.15 6.17 -10.18
CA ARG A 123 6.01 5.01 -9.91
C ARG A 123 6.42 4.98 -8.45
N ILE A 124 6.41 3.77 -7.87
CA ILE A 124 6.86 3.53 -6.50
C ILE A 124 8.15 2.71 -6.54
N VAL A 125 9.08 3.08 -5.66
CA VAL A 125 10.30 2.31 -5.37
C VAL A 125 10.12 1.68 -3.99
N VAL A 126 9.96 0.37 -3.93
CA VAL A 126 9.94 -0.38 -2.66
C VAL A 126 11.37 -0.72 -2.27
N MET A 127 11.75 -0.37 -1.06
CA MET A 127 13.10 -0.60 -0.53
C MET A 127 13.07 -1.44 0.75
N LYS A 128 14.08 -2.30 0.92
CA LYS A 128 14.34 -3.08 2.15
C LYS A 128 15.85 -3.08 2.41
N ASP A 129 16.25 -2.70 3.60
CA ASP A 129 17.66 -2.74 4.06
C ASP A 129 18.64 -2.03 3.11
N GLY A 130 18.20 -0.90 2.52
CA GLY A 130 18.99 -0.11 1.56
C GLY A 130 18.98 -0.64 0.13
N TYR A 131 18.32 -1.77 -0.15
CA TYR A 131 18.24 -2.36 -1.48
C TYR A 131 16.85 -2.12 -2.11
N ILE A 132 16.84 -1.81 -3.40
CA ILE A 132 15.61 -1.73 -4.18
C ILE A 132 15.07 -3.15 -4.38
N GLN A 133 13.82 -3.37 -3.99
CA GLN A 133 13.11 -4.63 -4.19
C GLN A 133 12.36 -4.64 -5.53
N GLN A 134 11.56 -3.60 -5.77
CA GLN A 134 10.80 -3.45 -7.02
C GLN A 134 10.57 -1.96 -7.32
N VAL A 135 10.50 -1.63 -8.61
CA VAL A 135 10.16 -0.29 -9.10
C VAL A 135 9.09 -0.43 -10.16
N ASP A 136 7.88 0.05 -9.86
CA ASP A 136 6.77 -0.11 -10.80
C ASP A 136 5.65 0.93 -10.54
N THR A 137 4.59 0.87 -11.35
CA THR A 137 3.35 1.59 -11.08
C THR A 137 2.67 1.04 -9.82
N PRO A 138 1.88 1.85 -9.09
CA PRO A 138 1.17 1.39 -7.90
C PRO A 138 0.38 0.10 -8.13
N GLN A 139 -0.41 0.05 -9.21
CA GLN A 139 -1.24 -1.12 -9.53
C GLN A 139 -0.41 -2.37 -9.83
N HIS A 140 0.70 -2.23 -10.56
CA HIS A 140 1.54 -3.38 -10.90
C HIS A 140 2.27 -3.96 -9.67
N LEU A 141 2.70 -3.11 -8.73
CA LEU A 141 3.26 -3.54 -7.44
C LEU A 141 2.25 -4.33 -6.61
N TYR A 142 0.98 -3.94 -6.68
CA TYR A 142 -0.11 -4.60 -5.99
C TYR A 142 -0.47 -5.94 -6.61
N ASP A 143 -0.62 -6.00 -7.94
CA ASP A 143 -1.08 -7.17 -8.68
C ASP A 143 0.03 -8.19 -8.97
N ILE A 144 1.28 -7.72 -9.18
CA ILE A 144 2.41 -8.53 -9.64
C ILE A 144 3.66 -8.22 -8.78
N PRO A 145 3.62 -8.53 -7.47
CA PRO A 145 4.78 -8.36 -6.61
C PRO A 145 5.89 -9.34 -7.00
N CYS A 146 7.13 -8.87 -7.05
CA CYS A 146 8.28 -9.70 -7.43
C CYS A 146 8.77 -10.65 -6.32
N ASN A 147 8.34 -10.45 -5.09
CA ASN A 147 8.66 -11.29 -3.94
C ASN A 147 7.63 -11.14 -2.81
N ALA A 148 7.69 -12.04 -1.83
CA ALA A 148 6.80 -12.04 -0.67
C ALA A 148 6.91 -10.75 0.16
N PHE A 149 8.10 -10.15 0.26
CA PHE A 149 8.27 -8.88 0.97
C PHE A 149 7.43 -7.77 0.33
N VAL A 150 7.52 -7.57 -0.98
CA VAL A 150 6.72 -6.54 -1.70
C VAL A 150 5.23 -6.85 -1.56
N ALA A 151 4.84 -8.12 -1.70
CA ALA A 151 3.45 -8.58 -1.58
C ALA A 151 2.85 -8.26 -0.21
N GLY A 152 3.61 -8.49 0.87
CA GLY A 152 3.19 -8.21 2.25
C GLY A 152 3.31 -6.74 2.62
N PHE A 153 4.25 -6.01 2.01
CA PHE A 153 4.43 -4.59 2.28
C PHE A 153 3.36 -3.73 1.60
N ILE A 154 2.90 -4.10 0.41
CA ILE A 154 1.90 -3.36 -0.36
C ILE A 154 0.49 -3.95 -0.13
N GLY A 155 -0.38 -3.15 0.47
CA GLY A 155 -1.77 -3.49 0.77
C GLY A 155 -2.12 -3.33 2.25
N SER A 156 -3.36 -2.93 2.54
CA SER A 156 -3.89 -2.80 3.90
C SER A 156 -5.34 -3.33 3.92
N PRO A 157 -5.57 -4.45 4.63
CA PRO A 157 -4.60 -5.29 5.37
C PRO A 157 -3.54 -5.93 4.48
N GLN A 158 -2.49 -6.47 5.10
CA GLN A 158 -1.42 -7.16 4.38
C GLN A 158 -1.91 -8.47 3.74
N MET A 159 -1.19 -8.95 2.70
CA MET A 159 -1.42 -10.25 2.10
C MET A 159 -1.28 -11.36 3.15
N ASN A 160 -2.19 -12.34 3.12
CA ASN A 160 -2.06 -13.57 3.89
C ASN A 160 -0.99 -14.45 3.27
N PHE A 161 -0.12 -15.03 4.09
CA PHE A 161 0.90 -15.98 3.68
C PHE A 161 0.69 -17.31 4.40
N ILE A 162 0.61 -18.38 3.63
CA ILE A 162 0.34 -19.74 4.10
C ILE A 162 1.45 -20.65 3.60
N ASP A 163 2.04 -21.40 4.51
CA ASP A 163 2.98 -22.46 4.17
C ASP A 163 2.25 -23.60 3.48
N ALA A 164 2.64 -23.91 2.26
CA ALA A 164 2.02 -24.93 1.42
C ALA A 164 3.08 -25.81 0.77
N VAL A 165 2.65 -26.96 0.25
CA VAL A 165 3.46 -27.83 -0.61
C VAL A 165 2.84 -27.83 -1.99
N LEU A 166 3.63 -27.61 -3.02
CA LEU A 166 3.15 -27.66 -4.39
C LEU A 166 3.03 -29.12 -4.83
N ARG A 167 1.83 -29.56 -5.19
CA ARG A 167 1.54 -30.92 -5.67
C ARG A 167 1.12 -30.88 -7.11
N LYS A 168 1.45 -31.93 -7.88
CA LYS A 168 1.07 -32.08 -9.27
C LYS A 168 0.21 -33.32 -9.46
N GLU A 169 -0.90 -33.16 -10.18
CA GLU A 169 -1.72 -34.29 -10.66
C GLU A 169 -2.02 -34.11 -12.15
N GLY A 170 -1.51 -35.01 -12.95
CA GLY A 170 -1.57 -34.87 -14.40
C GLY A 170 -0.89 -33.59 -14.85
N ASP A 171 -1.65 -32.67 -15.44
CA ASP A 171 -1.19 -31.39 -15.95
C ASP A 171 -1.51 -30.19 -15.02
N THR A 172 -2.08 -30.46 -13.84
CA THR A 172 -2.55 -29.44 -12.91
C THR A 172 -1.71 -29.41 -11.64
N PHE A 173 -1.37 -28.20 -11.19
CA PHE A 173 -0.72 -27.97 -9.90
C PHE A 173 -1.73 -27.54 -8.85
N TYR A 174 -1.44 -27.93 -7.61
CA TYR A 174 -2.22 -27.61 -6.41
C TYR A 174 -1.30 -27.10 -5.30
N ALA A 175 -1.72 -26.07 -4.59
CA ALA A 175 -1.13 -25.69 -3.32
C ALA A 175 -1.83 -26.47 -2.19
N GLU A 176 -1.09 -27.33 -1.49
CA GLU A 176 -1.61 -28.17 -0.41
C GLU A 176 -1.13 -27.62 0.93
N PHE A 177 -2.08 -27.34 1.86
CA PHE A 177 -1.78 -26.86 3.20
C PHE A 177 -2.70 -27.49 4.26
N GLY A 178 -2.46 -27.20 5.53
CA GLY A 178 -3.16 -27.84 6.65
C GLY A 178 -2.39 -29.04 7.17
N SER A 179 -2.79 -29.58 8.30
CA SER A 179 -2.14 -30.73 8.92
C SER A 179 -3.17 -31.83 9.24
N GLU A 180 -2.96 -33.01 8.73
CA GLU A 180 -3.63 -34.20 9.23
C GLU A 180 -2.74 -34.81 10.33
N ASP A 181 -3.20 -34.80 11.59
CA ASP A 181 -2.51 -35.54 12.66
C ASP A 181 -2.66 -37.02 12.40
N THR A 182 -1.58 -37.66 11.97
CA THR A 182 -1.52 -39.09 11.65
C THR A 182 -1.90 -40.00 12.83
N LYS A 183 -1.83 -39.53 14.06
CA LYS A 183 -2.18 -40.31 15.27
C LYS A 183 -3.66 -40.22 15.63
N THR A 184 -4.26 -39.03 15.52
CA THR A 184 -5.64 -38.77 15.91
C THR A 184 -6.62 -38.76 14.76
N ARG A 185 -6.14 -38.72 13.50
CA ARG A 185 -6.92 -38.49 12.28
C ARG A 185 -7.79 -37.24 12.36
N LYS A 186 -7.34 -36.24 13.15
CA LYS A 186 -7.96 -34.92 13.23
C LYS A 186 -7.15 -33.96 12.39
N GLY A 187 -7.82 -33.02 11.74
CA GLY A 187 -7.24 -32.07 10.82
C GLY A 187 -7.64 -32.37 9.36
N VAL A 188 -7.61 -31.35 8.55
CA VAL A 188 -7.97 -31.43 7.14
C VAL A 188 -6.83 -30.85 6.31
N LYS A 189 -6.48 -31.56 5.24
CA LYS A 189 -5.62 -31.01 4.19
C LYS A 189 -6.49 -30.37 3.13
N TYR A 190 -6.20 -29.12 2.85
CA TYR A 190 -6.81 -28.37 1.77
C TYR A 190 -5.91 -28.38 0.55
N ARG A 191 -6.51 -28.56 -0.61
CA ARG A 191 -5.82 -28.57 -1.90
C ARG A 191 -6.47 -27.51 -2.78
N ILE A 192 -5.74 -26.44 -2.99
CA ILE A 192 -6.18 -25.31 -3.79
C ILE A 192 -5.61 -25.47 -5.19
N LYS A 193 -6.49 -25.65 -6.16
CA LYS A 193 -6.14 -25.80 -7.57
C LYS A 193 -5.60 -24.48 -8.13
N LEU A 194 -4.44 -24.52 -8.76
CA LEU A 194 -3.95 -23.37 -9.52
C LEU A 194 -4.69 -23.29 -10.86
N PRO A 195 -5.30 -22.13 -11.19
CA PRO A 195 -6.03 -21.95 -12.44
C PRO A 195 -5.07 -22.00 -13.64
N ALA A 196 -5.61 -22.26 -14.84
CA ALA A 196 -4.81 -22.40 -16.06
C ALA A 196 -3.89 -21.19 -16.33
N SER A 197 -4.34 -19.98 -15.97
CA SER A 197 -3.55 -18.75 -16.10
C SER A 197 -2.27 -18.74 -15.26
N LYS A 198 -2.26 -19.47 -14.15
CA LYS A 198 -1.14 -19.57 -13.19
C LYS A 198 -0.40 -20.91 -13.27
N ASN A 199 -0.92 -21.83 -14.05
CA ASN A 199 -0.39 -23.18 -14.20
C ASN A 199 0.76 -23.23 -15.24
N ASN A 200 1.71 -22.29 -15.12
CA ASN A 200 2.89 -22.26 -15.99
C ASN A 200 3.86 -23.38 -15.59
N LYS A 201 3.88 -24.45 -16.39
CA LYS A 201 4.70 -25.65 -16.11
C LYS A 201 6.19 -25.33 -16.00
N ASP A 202 6.72 -24.40 -16.81
CA ASP A 202 8.14 -24.08 -16.81
C ASP A 202 8.60 -23.49 -15.47
N CYS A 203 7.72 -22.70 -14.82
CA CYS A 203 8.01 -22.09 -13.51
C CYS A 203 7.68 -23.04 -12.36
N LEU A 204 6.65 -23.90 -12.45
CA LEU A 204 6.15 -24.70 -11.34
C LEU A 204 6.79 -26.08 -11.22
N VAL A 205 7.20 -26.73 -12.33
CA VAL A 205 7.82 -28.06 -12.32
C VAL A 205 9.04 -28.16 -11.39
N PRO A 206 9.94 -27.16 -11.30
CA PRO A 206 11.08 -27.21 -10.38
C PRO A 206 10.67 -27.27 -8.90
N TYR A 207 9.41 -26.91 -8.58
CA TYR A 207 8.86 -26.86 -7.23
C TYR A 207 7.89 -27.99 -6.91
N GLU A 208 7.70 -28.96 -7.80
CA GLU A 208 6.90 -30.15 -7.52
C GLU A 208 7.38 -30.84 -6.25
N ASP A 209 6.47 -31.14 -5.33
CA ASP A 209 6.68 -31.71 -4.00
C ASP A 209 7.55 -30.88 -3.05
N LYS A 210 7.78 -29.60 -3.36
CA LYS A 210 8.57 -28.70 -2.52
C LYS A 210 7.68 -27.75 -1.71
N PRO A 211 8.21 -27.27 -0.56
CA PRO A 211 7.55 -26.24 0.22
C PRO A 211 7.57 -24.90 -0.53
N VAL A 212 6.43 -24.22 -0.53
CA VAL A 212 6.22 -22.91 -1.12
C VAL A 212 5.43 -22.03 -0.15
N ILE A 213 5.37 -20.74 -0.40
CA ILE A 213 4.46 -19.82 0.29
C ILE A 213 3.31 -19.50 -0.67
N MET A 214 2.09 -19.79 -0.25
CA MET A 214 0.88 -19.34 -0.94
C MET A 214 0.44 -18.00 -0.38
N GLY A 215 0.31 -16.98 -1.21
CA GLY A 215 -0.17 -15.66 -0.87
C GLY A 215 -1.58 -15.41 -1.39
N ILE A 216 -2.44 -14.81 -0.56
CA ILE A 216 -3.76 -14.33 -0.98
C ILE A 216 -4.12 -13.05 -0.24
N ARG A 217 -4.65 -12.06 -0.95
CA ARG A 217 -5.06 -10.81 -0.32
C ARG A 217 -6.38 -10.95 0.41
N PRO A 218 -6.59 -10.17 1.51
CA PRO A 218 -7.82 -10.22 2.30
C PRO A 218 -9.11 -10.05 1.51
N GLU A 219 -9.11 -9.17 0.52
CA GLU A 219 -10.26 -8.88 -0.34
C GLU A 219 -10.58 -9.96 -1.39
N HIS A 220 -9.73 -10.97 -1.50
CA HIS A 220 -9.95 -12.13 -2.38
C HIS A 220 -10.38 -13.38 -1.61
N ILE A 221 -10.80 -13.20 -0.35
CA ILE A 221 -11.40 -14.22 0.52
C ILE A 221 -12.84 -13.79 0.78
N HIS A 222 -13.78 -14.60 0.34
CA HIS A 222 -15.21 -14.29 0.32
C HIS A 222 -15.99 -15.22 1.24
N ASP A 223 -16.90 -14.67 2.04
CA ASP A 223 -17.85 -15.43 2.88
C ASP A 223 -19.28 -15.44 2.33
N GLU A 224 -19.54 -14.63 1.29
CA GLU A 224 -20.85 -14.51 0.69
C GLU A 224 -21.30 -15.80 0.01
N GLU A 225 -22.58 -16.13 0.17
CA GLU A 225 -23.20 -17.33 -0.39
C GLU A 225 -23.03 -17.43 -1.91
N MET A 226 -23.01 -16.30 -2.61
CA MET A 226 -22.80 -16.25 -4.06
C MET A 226 -21.46 -16.90 -4.46
N TYR A 227 -20.40 -16.71 -3.69
CA TYR A 227 -19.08 -17.32 -3.95
C TYR A 227 -19.02 -18.73 -3.39
N THR A 228 -19.44 -18.94 -2.15
CA THR A 228 -19.31 -20.23 -1.45
C THR A 228 -20.20 -21.33 -2.04
N SER A 229 -21.31 -20.98 -2.72
CA SER A 229 -22.19 -21.94 -3.38
C SER A 229 -21.82 -22.22 -4.84
N THR A 230 -21.13 -21.32 -5.52
CA THR A 230 -20.81 -21.44 -6.95
C THR A 230 -19.38 -21.92 -7.23
N MET A 231 -18.45 -21.61 -6.34
CA MET A 231 -17.07 -22.06 -6.49
C MET A 231 -16.92 -23.53 -6.13
N THR A 232 -16.24 -24.29 -6.99
CA THR A 232 -15.94 -25.72 -6.77
C THR A 232 -14.55 -25.93 -6.18
N ASP A 233 -13.66 -24.97 -6.40
CA ASP A 233 -12.28 -24.99 -5.92
C ASP A 233 -12.05 -23.78 -5.00
N GLY A 234 -11.10 -23.90 -4.04
CA GLY A 234 -10.75 -22.81 -3.15
C GLY A 234 -11.65 -22.65 -1.92
N LEU A 235 -12.55 -23.62 -1.66
CA LEU A 235 -13.37 -23.60 -0.45
C LEU A 235 -12.60 -24.15 0.75
N ILE A 236 -12.59 -23.37 1.84
CA ILE A 236 -11.99 -23.77 3.12
C ILE A 236 -12.98 -23.53 4.26
N LYS A 237 -12.93 -24.40 5.28
CA LYS A 237 -13.63 -24.15 6.55
C LYS A 237 -12.69 -23.50 7.52
N ALA A 238 -13.11 -22.42 8.13
CA ALA A 238 -12.31 -21.67 9.07
C ALA A 238 -13.14 -21.26 10.28
N LYS A 239 -12.49 -21.19 11.44
CA LYS A 239 -13.07 -20.65 12.66
C LYS A 239 -12.82 -19.15 12.68
N VAL A 240 -13.87 -18.39 12.93
CA VAL A 240 -13.77 -16.92 13.17
C VAL A 240 -13.23 -16.69 14.57
N GLU A 241 -12.04 -16.14 14.69
CA GLU A 241 -11.46 -15.77 15.97
C GLU A 241 -11.95 -14.38 16.44
N VAL A 242 -11.88 -13.39 15.53
CA VAL A 242 -12.31 -12.01 15.77
C VAL A 242 -13.06 -11.46 14.57
N THR A 243 -14.04 -10.61 14.81
CA THR A 243 -14.76 -9.82 13.82
C THR A 243 -14.59 -8.35 14.15
N GLU A 244 -14.03 -7.56 13.22
CA GLU A 244 -13.87 -6.11 13.32
C GLU A 244 -14.77 -5.38 12.33
N LEU A 245 -15.75 -4.64 12.84
CA LEU A 245 -16.67 -3.85 12.01
C LEU A 245 -16.08 -2.47 11.74
N MET A 246 -15.66 -2.21 10.51
CA MET A 246 -15.05 -0.94 10.10
C MET A 246 -16.06 0.04 9.46
N GLY A 247 -17.35 -0.31 9.47
CA GLY A 247 -18.43 0.49 8.90
C GLY A 247 -18.67 0.21 7.41
N ALA A 248 -17.73 0.51 6.55
CA ALA A 248 -17.84 0.25 5.10
C ALA A 248 -17.40 -1.17 4.70
N GLU A 249 -16.69 -1.86 5.57
CA GLU A 249 -16.15 -3.21 5.39
C GLU A 249 -16.02 -3.90 6.75
N THR A 250 -15.88 -5.22 6.75
CA THR A 250 -15.65 -6.02 7.96
C THR A 250 -14.39 -6.85 7.78
N TYR A 251 -13.53 -6.89 8.80
CA TYR A 251 -12.41 -7.81 8.84
C TYR A 251 -12.75 -9.02 9.68
N LEU A 252 -12.57 -10.19 9.09
CA LEU A 252 -12.68 -11.49 9.76
C LEU A 252 -11.27 -12.04 9.96
N TYR A 253 -10.89 -12.26 11.20
CA TYR A 253 -9.67 -12.98 11.55
C TYR A 253 -10.03 -14.45 11.71
N LEU A 254 -9.53 -15.27 10.80
CA LEU A 254 -9.92 -16.65 10.61
C LEU A 254 -8.75 -17.58 10.96
N ASN A 255 -9.04 -18.71 11.55
CA ASN A 255 -8.08 -19.80 11.71
C ASN A 255 -8.56 -21.05 10.98
N CYS A 256 -7.71 -21.57 10.11
CA CYS A 256 -7.94 -22.79 9.34
C CYS A 256 -6.77 -23.75 9.54
N GLU A 257 -6.97 -24.82 10.32
CA GLU A 257 -5.96 -25.83 10.59
C GLU A 257 -4.61 -25.25 11.06
N GLY A 258 -4.67 -24.25 11.96
CA GLY A 258 -3.50 -23.56 12.51
C GLY A 258 -2.92 -22.45 11.62
N ASN A 259 -3.49 -22.23 10.45
CA ASN A 259 -3.12 -21.10 9.60
C ASN A 259 -4.06 -19.92 9.83
N ASN A 260 -3.49 -18.75 10.06
CA ASN A 260 -4.24 -17.52 10.27
C ASN A 260 -4.48 -16.79 8.95
N PHE A 261 -5.73 -16.36 8.74
CA PHE A 261 -6.16 -15.58 7.57
C PHE A 261 -6.87 -14.32 8.05
N THR A 262 -6.66 -13.23 7.36
CA THR A 262 -7.52 -12.06 7.44
C THR A 262 -8.33 -11.98 6.17
N ALA A 263 -9.66 -11.98 6.29
CA ALA A 263 -10.56 -11.70 5.17
C ALA A 263 -11.15 -10.29 5.31
N ARG A 264 -11.29 -9.60 4.18
CA ARG A 264 -11.99 -8.32 4.08
C ARG A 264 -13.28 -8.55 3.33
N VAL A 265 -14.39 -8.55 4.04
CA VAL A 265 -15.70 -8.93 3.54
C VAL A 265 -16.69 -7.76 3.59
N ASP A 266 -17.85 -7.96 2.97
CA ASP A 266 -18.95 -7.00 2.98
C ASP A 266 -19.44 -6.76 4.42
N PRO A 267 -19.80 -5.50 4.80
CA PRO A 267 -20.28 -5.19 6.15
C PRO A 267 -21.59 -5.89 6.53
N SER A 268 -22.31 -6.48 5.58
CA SER A 268 -23.53 -7.27 5.82
C SER A 268 -23.26 -8.69 6.30
N THR A 269 -21.99 -9.11 6.41
CA THR A 269 -21.64 -10.45 6.92
C THR A 269 -22.30 -10.73 8.28
N LEU A 270 -22.77 -11.97 8.45
CA LEU A 270 -23.37 -12.44 9.72
C LEU A 270 -22.36 -13.19 10.60
N ALA A 271 -21.14 -13.36 10.14
CA ALA A 271 -20.09 -14.12 10.80
C ALA A 271 -19.66 -13.45 12.11
N LYS A 272 -19.64 -14.22 13.22
CA LYS A 272 -19.30 -13.77 14.55
C LYS A 272 -18.12 -14.56 15.12
N SER A 273 -17.42 -13.96 16.05
CA SER A 273 -16.36 -14.65 16.78
C SER A 273 -16.88 -15.96 17.39
N GLY A 274 -16.17 -17.05 17.13
CA GLY A 274 -16.49 -18.42 17.55
C GLY A 274 -17.21 -19.26 16.49
N ASP A 275 -17.76 -18.65 15.44
CA ASP A 275 -18.44 -19.37 14.36
C ASP A 275 -17.45 -20.17 13.51
N GLU A 276 -17.91 -21.32 13.01
CA GLU A 276 -17.24 -22.05 11.92
C GLU A 276 -17.94 -21.70 10.61
N ILE A 277 -17.22 -21.08 9.69
CA ILE A 277 -17.76 -20.67 8.38
C ILE A 277 -16.99 -21.30 7.25
N THR A 278 -17.63 -21.39 6.09
CA THR A 278 -16.95 -21.70 4.83
C THR A 278 -16.64 -20.41 4.12
N VAL A 279 -15.39 -20.24 3.69
CA VAL A 279 -14.96 -19.12 2.86
C VAL A 279 -14.39 -19.61 1.54
N ALA A 280 -14.51 -18.79 0.50
CA ALA A 280 -14.02 -19.07 -0.84
C ALA A 280 -12.78 -18.21 -1.12
N LEU A 281 -11.69 -18.85 -1.50
CA LEU A 281 -10.47 -18.20 -1.96
C LEU A 281 -10.55 -17.99 -3.47
N ASP A 282 -10.44 -16.75 -3.96
CA ASP A 282 -10.32 -16.51 -5.41
C ASP A 282 -8.98 -17.07 -5.93
N THR A 283 -9.03 -18.25 -6.51
CA THR A 283 -7.83 -18.94 -7.00
C THR A 283 -7.10 -18.19 -8.11
N ASN A 284 -7.79 -17.30 -8.86
CA ASN A 284 -7.17 -16.45 -9.86
C ASN A 284 -6.29 -15.34 -9.24
N LYS A 285 -6.42 -15.10 -7.96
CA LYS A 285 -5.73 -14.04 -7.19
C LYS A 285 -4.69 -14.59 -6.20
N ILE A 286 -4.43 -15.89 -6.25
CA ILE A 286 -3.39 -16.53 -5.44
C ILE A 286 -2.02 -16.25 -6.06
N HIS A 287 -1.03 -16.02 -5.22
CA HIS A 287 0.38 -15.90 -5.57
C HIS A 287 1.16 -17.07 -4.97
N ILE A 288 2.17 -17.56 -5.66
CA ILE A 288 3.07 -18.58 -5.14
C ILE A 288 4.51 -18.02 -5.10
N PHE A 289 5.13 -18.14 -3.94
CA PHE A 289 6.50 -17.69 -3.72
C PHE A 289 7.38 -18.87 -3.31
N ASP A 290 8.63 -18.79 -3.70
CA ASP A 290 9.67 -19.71 -3.26
C ASP A 290 9.89 -19.57 -1.75
N LYS A 291 9.92 -20.70 -1.03
CA LYS A 291 10.01 -20.69 0.44
C LYS A 291 11.35 -20.16 0.96
N GLU A 292 12.44 -20.36 0.22
CA GLU A 292 13.80 -20.01 0.65
C GLU A 292 14.18 -18.60 0.21
N THR A 293 13.89 -18.26 -1.05
CA THR A 293 14.32 -16.99 -1.64
C THR A 293 13.25 -15.89 -1.56
N GLU A 294 12.02 -16.26 -1.17
CA GLU A 294 10.82 -15.41 -1.17
C GLU A 294 10.48 -14.83 -2.55
N LYS A 295 11.15 -15.24 -3.62
CA LYS A 295 10.85 -14.77 -4.98
C LYS A 295 9.52 -15.34 -5.48
N THR A 296 8.84 -14.54 -6.29
CA THR A 296 7.60 -14.98 -6.94
C THR A 296 7.87 -16.07 -7.96
N ILE A 297 7.14 -17.17 -7.85
CA ILE A 297 7.12 -18.28 -8.82
C ILE A 297 6.00 -18.00 -9.84
N THR A 298 4.80 -17.63 -9.36
CA THR A 298 3.68 -17.20 -10.20
C THR A 298 2.78 -16.22 -9.45
N ASN A 299 2.29 -15.21 -10.17
CA ASN A 299 1.39 -14.18 -9.68
C ASN A 299 -0.04 -14.42 -10.15
#